data_8ead1da5f39f2853ccbb6c2e2bbb91c8
#
_entry.id   8ead1da5f39f2853ccbb6c2e2bbb91c8
#
_cell.length_a   1.000
_cell.length_b   1.000
_cell.length_c   1.000
_cell.angle_alpha   90.00
_cell.angle_beta   90.00
_cell.angle_gamma   90.00
#
_symmetry.space_group_name_H-M   'P 1'
#
loop_
_entity.id
_entity.type
_entity.pdbx_description
1 polymer ?
#
loop_
_entity_poly.entity_id
_entity_poly.type
_entity_poly.pdbx_seq_one_letter_code
_entity_poly.pdbx_strand_id
1 'polypeptide(L)'
;MKKKHMKTHALLGQLSILHQLMQHLIESVPEADAYHAYLPDTPPLAWLLGRAVYLETYWLHEVVLQDPTMTARVRPLLGPKAQINDELITQLPPRDHLLNWALELQDQNLTLLANPSQLPDHPLREKQSLLPLLLQQQAQLCELMLAQLTERRLQEESSYTVSTPLLAAAPAEDHIDVQQGHYRVGAKDDPAALDNELPPQIVHLHGFRIDAHPVTNAAWLSFIEADAYDKQELWSEAGWQWRQQHNPHPHHWRCNEQGHWYGLGLNGPFALLAEDAVYGISAHEAQAYAQWVASLGGRLAGAVVQHEYQWEVAARTQAITDYGRVWEWCANPFHAYTGYQAPTDIEAASDGFDSHLSLRGGCLHSQRIQRRHSYRHHASAAQRHLFCGTRLVFPPSKMPWHK
;
A
#
# COMPACT_ATOMS: atom_id res chain seq x y z
N MET A 1 -0.97 -2.23 -33.88
CA MET A 1 -0.98 -0.78 -33.65
C MET A 1 -2.21 -0.31 -32.84
N LYS A 2 -3.47 -0.53 -33.24
CA LYS A 2 -4.67 -0.03 -32.50
C LYS A 2 -4.72 -0.40 -31.01
N LYS A 3 -4.38 -1.66 -30.62
CA LYS A 3 -4.41 -2.11 -29.22
C LYS A 3 -3.33 -1.44 -28.35
N LYS A 4 -2.19 -1.07 -28.93
CA LYS A 4 -1.08 -0.38 -28.26
C LYS A 4 -1.45 1.09 -27.99
N HIS A 5 -2.03 1.81 -28.96
CA HIS A 5 -2.51 3.18 -28.77
C HIS A 5 -3.62 3.28 -27.72
N MET A 6 -4.57 2.33 -27.72
CA MET A 6 -5.66 2.30 -26.76
C MET A 6 -5.17 2.12 -25.32
N LYS A 7 -4.10 1.31 -25.10
CA LYS A 7 -3.49 1.15 -23.77
C LYS A 7 -2.78 2.42 -23.28
N THR A 8 -2.08 3.13 -24.17
CA THR A 8 -1.39 4.39 -23.85
C THR A 8 -2.40 5.48 -23.47
N HIS A 9 -3.48 5.67 -24.23
CA HIS A 9 -4.54 6.63 -23.90
C HIS A 9 -5.20 6.34 -22.54
N ALA A 10 -5.43 5.08 -22.21
CA ALA A 10 -6.00 4.71 -20.92
C ALA A 10 -5.07 5.07 -19.75
N LEU A 11 -3.75 4.87 -19.90
CA LEU A 11 -2.77 5.23 -18.87
C LEU A 11 -2.62 6.76 -18.72
N LEU A 12 -2.63 7.49 -19.84
CA LEU A 12 -2.63 8.97 -19.80
C LEU A 12 -3.87 9.51 -19.09
N GLY A 13 -5.04 8.94 -19.37
CA GLY A 13 -6.27 9.32 -18.68
C GLY A 13 -6.19 9.04 -17.17
N GLN A 14 -5.61 7.92 -16.75
CA GLN A 14 -5.39 7.62 -15.33
C GLN A 14 -4.41 8.60 -14.69
N LEU A 15 -3.32 8.97 -15.38
CA LEU A 15 -2.35 9.96 -14.89
C LEU A 15 -3.02 11.32 -14.70
N SER A 16 -3.79 11.79 -15.69
CA SER A 16 -4.54 13.05 -15.59
C SER A 16 -5.54 13.06 -14.42
N ILE A 17 -6.25 11.95 -14.18
CA ILE A 17 -7.15 11.82 -13.04
C ILE A 17 -6.38 11.92 -11.71
N LEU A 18 -5.21 11.30 -11.59
CA LEU A 18 -4.38 11.41 -10.40
C LEU A 18 -3.90 12.84 -10.15
N HIS A 19 -3.48 13.56 -11.21
CA HIS A 19 -3.09 14.97 -11.09
C HIS A 19 -4.24 15.80 -10.50
N GLN A 20 -5.43 15.70 -11.08
CA GLN A 20 -6.63 16.41 -10.61
C GLN A 20 -6.98 16.02 -9.17
N LEU A 21 -6.92 14.72 -8.82
CA LEU A 21 -7.20 14.26 -7.48
C LEU A 21 -6.21 14.85 -6.47
N MET A 22 -4.90 14.79 -6.73
CA MET A 22 -3.89 15.30 -5.80
C MET A 22 -3.99 16.82 -5.60
N GLN A 23 -4.29 17.58 -6.65
CA GLN A 23 -4.56 19.01 -6.56
C GLN A 23 -5.80 19.28 -5.70
N HIS A 24 -6.89 18.56 -5.95
CA HIS A 24 -8.13 18.69 -5.18
C HIS A 24 -7.95 18.32 -3.70
N LEU A 25 -7.14 17.32 -3.36
CA LEU A 25 -6.84 16.97 -1.96
C LEU A 25 -6.19 18.14 -1.21
N ILE A 26 -5.29 18.89 -1.86
CA ILE A 26 -4.68 20.10 -1.27
C ILE A 26 -5.70 21.23 -1.13
N GLU A 27 -6.57 21.43 -2.12
CA GLU A 27 -7.61 22.46 -2.10
C GLU A 27 -8.68 22.19 -1.02
N SER A 28 -8.92 20.93 -0.71
CA SER A 28 -9.98 20.50 0.22
C SER A 28 -9.71 20.79 1.69
N VAL A 29 -8.48 21.21 2.04
CA VAL A 29 -8.08 21.50 3.42
C VAL A 29 -7.65 22.97 3.59
N PRO A 30 -7.70 23.51 4.82
CA PRO A 30 -7.06 24.79 5.13
C PRO A 30 -5.57 24.78 4.74
N GLU A 31 -5.03 25.93 4.35
CA GLU A 31 -3.63 26.01 3.91
C GLU A 31 -2.63 25.51 4.97
N ALA A 32 -2.85 25.86 6.24
CA ALA A 32 -2.01 25.39 7.33
C ALA A 32 -1.94 23.85 7.40
N ASP A 33 -3.06 23.18 7.17
CA ASP A 33 -3.14 21.71 7.21
C ASP A 33 -2.43 21.07 6.02
N ALA A 34 -2.38 21.74 4.87
CA ALA A 34 -1.64 21.25 3.71
C ALA A 34 -0.12 21.18 3.95
N TYR A 35 0.40 21.99 4.88
CA TYR A 35 1.82 22.06 5.27
C TYR A 35 2.13 21.36 6.58
N HIS A 36 1.13 20.79 7.24
CA HIS A 36 1.29 20.04 8.48
C HIS A 36 1.39 18.52 8.21
N ALA A 37 2.38 17.86 8.82
CA ALA A 37 2.52 16.41 8.77
C ALA A 37 1.74 15.77 9.93
N TYR A 38 0.69 15.05 9.60
CA TYR A 38 -0.16 14.33 10.58
C TYR A 38 0.38 12.94 10.92
N LEU A 39 1.15 12.35 10.01
CA LEU A 39 1.78 11.04 10.19
C LEU A 39 3.25 11.20 10.50
N PRO A 40 3.81 10.46 11.49
CA PRO A 40 5.25 10.39 11.71
C PRO A 40 5.96 9.93 10.42
N ASP A 41 7.13 10.47 10.17
CA ASP A 41 8.01 10.10 9.06
C ASP A 41 7.38 10.19 7.65
N THR A 42 6.24 10.86 7.53
CA THR A 42 5.55 11.08 6.24
C THR A 42 5.43 12.58 5.97
N PRO A 43 5.87 13.08 4.82
CA PRO A 43 5.79 14.49 4.50
C PRO A 43 4.36 15.03 4.42
N PRO A 44 4.15 16.35 4.61
CA PRO A 44 2.83 16.97 4.45
C PRO A 44 2.37 16.96 2.99
N LEU A 45 1.05 17.21 2.79
CA LEU A 45 0.39 17.19 1.49
C LEU A 45 1.09 18.08 0.44
N ALA A 46 1.48 19.30 0.83
CA ALA A 46 2.14 20.26 -0.06
C ALA A 46 3.47 19.70 -0.59
N TRP A 47 4.27 19.06 0.27
CA TRP A 47 5.51 18.43 -0.17
C TRP A 47 5.24 17.23 -1.07
N LEU A 48 4.25 16.39 -0.75
CA LEU A 48 3.88 15.22 -1.57
C LEU A 48 3.43 15.61 -2.98
N LEU A 49 2.63 16.69 -3.12
CA LEU A 49 2.29 17.24 -4.45
C LEU A 49 3.53 17.76 -5.17
N GLY A 50 4.35 18.55 -4.49
CA GLY A 50 5.60 19.06 -5.07
C GLY A 50 6.51 17.94 -5.55
N ARG A 51 6.67 16.88 -4.75
CA ARG A 51 7.43 15.67 -5.09
C ARG A 51 6.85 14.95 -6.30
N ALA A 52 5.54 14.86 -6.41
CA ALA A 52 4.86 14.25 -7.55
C ALA A 52 5.18 14.98 -8.85
N VAL A 53 5.08 16.30 -8.85
CA VAL A 53 5.44 17.15 -10.01
C VAL A 53 6.93 17.03 -10.33
N TYR A 54 7.79 17.05 -9.32
CA TYR A 54 9.23 16.88 -9.49
C TYR A 54 9.58 15.55 -10.16
N LEU A 55 9.05 14.42 -9.67
CA LEU A 55 9.35 13.09 -10.21
C LEU A 55 8.94 12.96 -11.68
N GLU A 56 7.75 13.45 -12.04
CA GLU A 56 7.28 13.40 -13.40
C GLU A 56 8.17 14.24 -14.32
N THR A 57 8.51 15.47 -13.89
CA THR A 57 9.41 16.36 -14.62
C THR A 57 10.82 15.77 -14.72
N TYR A 58 11.31 15.13 -13.65
CA TYR A 58 12.60 14.45 -13.62
C TYR A 58 12.70 13.36 -14.70
N TRP A 59 11.76 12.42 -14.72
CA TRP A 59 11.79 11.34 -15.70
C TRP A 59 11.61 11.83 -17.13
N LEU A 60 10.72 12.78 -17.34
CA LEU A 60 10.39 13.25 -18.69
C LEU A 60 11.44 14.23 -19.23
N HIS A 61 11.78 15.27 -18.48
CA HIS A 61 12.69 16.31 -18.93
C HIS A 61 14.15 15.94 -18.71
N GLU A 62 14.54 15.56 -17.50
CA GLU A 62 15.95 15.31 -17.20
C GLU A 62 16.45 13.99 -17.78
N VAL A 63 15.69 12.89 -17.60
CA VAL A 63 16.12 11.56 -18.05
C VAL A 63 15.86 11.35 -19.55
N VAL A 64 14.65 11.62 -20.03
CA VAL A 64 14.29 11.36 -21.44
C VAL A 64 14.74 12.49 -22.36
N LEU A 65 14.47 13.76 -22.03
CA LEU A 65 14.87 14.93 -22.84
C LEU A 65 16.30 15.39 -22.58
N GLN A 66 16.97 14.89 -21.55
CA GLN A 66 18.32 15.28 -21.12
C GLN A 66 18.45 16.78 -20.79
N ASP A 67 17.38 17.39 -20.29
CA ASP A 67 17.32 18.77 -19.87
C ASP A 67 17.00 18.89 -18.36
N PRO A 68 17.99 19.14 -17.48
CA PRO A 68 17.81 19.27 -16.05
C PRO A 68 17.32 20.67 -15.61
N THR A 69 17.09 21.61 -16.52
CA THR A 69 16.85 23.02 -16.19
C THR A 69 15.69 23.19 -15.20
N MET A 70 14.59 22.48 -15.41
CA MET A 70 13.40 22.58 -14.56
C MET A 70 13.57 21.88 -13.21
N THR A 71 14.29 20.77 -13.17
CA THR A 71 14.45 19.97 -11.96
C THR A 71 15.56 20.47 -11.04
N ALA A 72 16.66 20.99 -11.61
CA ALA A 72 17.84 21.44 -10.86
C ALA A 72 17.48 22.47 -9.78
N ARG A 73 16.55 23.37 -10.09
CA ARG A 73 16.14 24.48 -9.21
C ARG A 73 15.39 23.99 -7.97
N VAL A 74 14.56 22.98 -8.12
CA VAL A 74 13.67 22.46 -7.05
C VAL A 74 14.20 21.18 -6.39
N ARG A 75 15.27 20.60 -6.94
CA ARG A 75 15.90 19.37 -6.41
C ARG A 75 16.32 19.46 -4.94
N PRO A 76 16.86 20.57 -4.42
CA PRO A 76 17.20 20.66 -3.00
C PRO A 76 16.00 20.45 -2.07
N LEU A 77 14.79 20.86 -2.53
CA LEU A 77 13.54 20.75 -1.76
C LEU A 77 12.80 19.42 -1.99
N LEU A 78 12.82 18.90 -3.23
CA LEU A 78 11.91 17.84 -3.69
C LEU A 78 12.66 16.60 -4.19
N GLY A 79 13.98 16.62 -4.26
CA GLY A 79 14.81 15.52 -4.74
C GLY A 79 15.02 14.42 -3.69
N PRO A 80 15.71 13.31 -4.05
CA PRO A 80 15.85 12.13 -3.21
C PRO A 80 16.73 12.35 -1.97
N LYS A 81 17.52 13.41 -1.94
CA LYS A 81 18.38 13.79 -0.81
C LYS A 81 17.79 14.91 0.04
N ALA A 82 16.57 15.34 -0.23
CA ALA A 82 15.92 16.36 0.58
C ALA A 82 15.71 15.81 2.01
N GLN A 83 16.25 16.53 2.99
CA GLN A 83 16.01 16.22 4.40
C GLN A 83 14.70 16.88 4.83
N ILE A 84 13.64 16.09 4.91
CA ILE A 84 12.30 16.58 5.22
C ILE A 84 12.24 16.91 6.71
N ASN A 85 12.15 18.20 6.99
CA ASN A 85 12.01 18.78 8.33
C ASN A 85 11.21 20.09 8.23
N ASP A 86 10.87 20.69 9.37
CA ASP A 86 10.10 21.92 9.43
C ASP A 86 10.76 23.06 8.66
N GLU A 87 12.09 23.17 8.70
CA GLU A 87 12.83 24.21 7.98
C GLU A 87 12.67 24.07 6.46
N LEU A 88 12.75 22.85 5.94
CA LEU A 88 12.53 22.58 4.52
C LEU A 88 11.08 22.88 4.12
N ILE A 89 10.10 22.51 4.94
CA ILE A 89 8.69 22.75 4.66
C ILE A 89 8.40 24.26 4.57
N THR A 90 9.03 25.10 5.39
CA THR A 90 8.86 26.56 5.31
C THR A 90 9.41 27.18 4.01
N GLN A 91 10.25 26.45 3.27
CA GLN A 91 10.79 26.90 1.98
C GLN A 91 9.87 26.57 0.79
N LEU A 92 8.83 25.77 1.02
CA LEU A 92 7.83 25.50 -0.02
C LEU A 92 7.07 26.78 -0.36
N PRO A 93 6.65 26.97 -1.63
CA PRO A 93 5.86 28.14 -2.00
C PRO A 93 4.48 28.09 -1.35
N PRO A 94 3.78 29.24 -1.19
CA PRO A 94 2.39 29.27 -0.77
C PRO A 94 1.51 28.37 -1.64
N ARG A 95 0.40 27.87 -1.07
CA ARG A 95 -0.49 26.88 -1.70
C ARG A 95 -0.90 27.23 -3.13
N ASP A 96 -1.34 28.46 -3.36
CA ASP A 96 -1.82 28.88 -4.69
C ASP A 96 -0.69 28.87 -5.73
N HIS A 97 0.52 29.24 -5.34
CA HIS A 97 1.69 29.17 -6.23
C HIS A 97 2.10 27.73 -6.49
N LEU A 98 2.04 26.84 -5.48
CA LEU A 98 2.32 25.42 -5.64
C LEU A 98 1.31 24.75 -6.60
N LEU A 99 0.01 25.03 -6.43
CA LEU A 99 -1.05 24.52 -7.29
C LEU A 99 -0.92 25.00 -8.74
N ASN A 100 -0.66 26.29 -8.95
CA ASN A 100 -0.45 26.84 -10.29
C ASN A 100 0.77 26.23 -10.97
N TRP A 101 1.88 26.08 -10.25
CA TRP A 101 3.08 25.41 -10.74
C TRP A 101 2.82 23.95 -11.10
N ALA A 102 2.09 23.21 -10.23
CA ALA A 102 1.73 21.84 -10.48
C ALA A 102 0.84 21.70 -11.73
N LEU A 103 -0.21 22.52 -11.84
CA LEU A 103 -1.13 22.52 -12.97
C LEU A 103 -0.39 22.77 -14.29
N GLU A 104 0.46 23.80 -14.32
CA GLU A 104 1.21 24.18 -15.54
C GLU A 104 2.15 23.07 -15.99
N LEU A 105 2.97 22.52 -15.09
CA LEU A 105 3.94 21.49 -15.47
C LEU A 105 3.28 20.15 -15.79
N GLN A 106 2.27 19.75 -15.04
CA GLN A 106 1.55 18.50 -15.31
C GLN A 106 0.81 18.55 -16.64
N ASP A 107 0.23 19.70 -17.03
CA ASP A 107 -0.40 19.87 -18.35
C ASP A 107 0.62 19.82 -19.49
N GLN A 108 1.76 20.49 -19.33
CA GLN A 108 2.87 20.41 -20.28
C GLN A 108 3.38 18.99 -20.44
N ASN A 109 3.59 18.27 -19.35
CA ASN A 109 4.05 16.87 -19.34
C ASN A 109 3.06 15.94 -20.03
N LEU A 110 1.75 16.06 -19.71
CA LEU A 110 0.70 15.28 -20.37
C LEU A 110 0.67 15.54 -21.89
N THR A 111 0.86 16.79 -22.30
CA THR A 111 0.93 17.17 -23.72
C THR A 111 2.12 16.49 -24.41
N LEU A 112 3.30 16.49 -23.79
CA LEU A 112 4.49 15.80 -24.31
C LEU A 112 4.28 14.29 -24.38
N LEU A 113 3.75 13.67 -23.33
CA LEU A 113 3.46 12.23 -23.27
C LEU A 113 2.41 11.79 -24.30
N ALA A 114 1.44 12.67 -24.62
CA ALA A 114 0.44 12.43 -25.65
C ALA A 114 0.99 12.53 -27.08
N ASN A 115 2.14 13.22 -27.25
CA ASN A 115 2.81 13.44 -28.54
C ASN A 115 4.18 12.73 -28.62
N PRO A 116 4.23 11.38 -28.70
CA PRO A 116 5.47 10.62 -28.63
C PRO A 116 6.51 10.99 -29.71
N SER A 117 6.10 11.60 -30.82
CA SER A 117 7.00 12.07 -31.88
C SER A 117 7.88 13.25 -31.47
N GLN A 118 7.52 13.96 -30.40
CA GLN A 118 8.31 15.06 -29.84
C GLN A 118 9.40 14.58 -28.85
N LEU A 119 9.36 13.32 -28.45
CA LEU A 119 10.30 12.74 -27.51
C LEU A 119 11.39 11.96 -28.25
N PRO A 120 12.67 12.07 -27.84
CA PRO A 120 13.78 11.31 -28.43
C PRO A 120 13.63 9.81 -28.16
N ASP A 121 14.40 8.99 -28.87
CA ASP A 121 14.51 7.57 -28.57
C ASP A 121 15.18 7.38 -27.20
N HIS A 122 14.58 6.55 -26.38
CA HIS A 122 15.06 6.27 -25.02
C HIS A 122 14.60 4.89 -24.54
N PRO A 123 15.41 4.11 -23.79
CA PRO A 123 15.08 2.76 -23.34
C PRO A 123 13.73 2.65 -22.59
N LEU A 124 13.36 3.65 -21.76
CA LEU A 124 12.08 3.65 -21.06
C LEU A 124 10.88 3.76 -22.03
N ARG A 125 11.05 4.42 -23.17
CA ARG A 125 10.03 4.53 -24.22
C ARG A 125 9.95 3.25 -25.06
N GLU A 126 11.10 2.73 -25.47
CA GLU A 126 11.20 1.49 -26.25
C GLU A 126 10.56 0.33 -25.50
N LYS A 127 10.88 0.17 -24.22
CA LYS A 127 10.30 -0.83 -23.32
C LYS A 127 8.87 -0.49 -22.88
N GLN A 128 8.33 0.67 -23.23
CA GLN A 128 7.02 1.17 -22.82
C GLN A 128 6.85 1.28 -21.30
N SER A 129 7.93 1.48 -20.55
CA SER A 129 7.94 1.52 -19.08
C SER A 129 7.80 2.94 -18.50
N LEU A 130 8.06 4.00 -19.28
CA LEU A 130 8.00 5.39 -18.79
C LEU A 130 6.65 5.73 -18.16
N LEU A 131 5.57 5.60 -18.94
CA LEU A 131 4.24 5.97 -18.45
C LEU A 131 3.74 5.08 -17.31
N PRO A 132 3.93 3.74 -17.31
CA PRO A 132 3.71 2.91 -16.15
C PRO A 132 4.49 3.34 -14.89
N LEU A 133 5.76 3.71 -15.03
CA LEU A 133 6.60 4.19 -13.92
C LEU A 133 6.03 5.47 -13.31
N LEU A 134 5.75 6.48 -14.15
CA LEU A 134 5.14 7.74 -13.70
C LEU A 134 3.82 7.49 -12.96
N LEU A 135 2.94 6.68 -13.55
CA LEU A 135 1.64 6.39 -12.96
C LEU A 135 1.77 5.70 -11.59
N GLN A 136 2.72 4.78 -11.42
CA GLN A 136 2.95 4.11 -10.15
C GLN A 136 3.49 5.06 -9.09
N GLN A 137 4.45 5.93 -9.43
CA GLN A 137 4.99 6.91 -8.49
C GLN A 137 3.92 7.93 -8.05
N GLN A 138 3.12 8.43 -9.00
CA GLN A 138 2.00 9.32 -8.68
C GLN A 138 0.97 8.63 -7.78
N ALA A 139 0.65 7.37 -8.08
CA ALA A 139 -0.31 6.59 -7.29
C ALA A 139 0.17 6.34 -5.85
N GLN A 140 1.47 6.06 -5.64
CA GLN A 140 2.05 5.91 -4.30
C GLN A 140 1.95 7.20 -3.49
N LEU A 141 2.32 8.34 -4.09
CA LEU A 141 2.26 9.64 -3.42
C LEU A 141 0.81 10.06 -3.12
N CYS A 142 -0.12 9.80 -4.03
CA CYS A 142 -1.54 10.04 -3.80
C CYS A 142 -2.08 9.20 -2.63
N GLU A 143 -1.68 7.94 -2.52
CA GLU A 143 -2.08 7.08 -1.39
C GLU A 143 -1.53 7.60 -0.05
N LEU A 144 -0.29 8.12 -0.02
CA LEU A 144 0.26 8.80 1.16
C LEU A 144 -0.51 10.08 1.50
N MET A 145 -0.94 10.86 0.51
CA MET A 145 -1.79 12.03 0.75
C MET A 145 -3.13 11.65 1.39
N LEU A 146 -3.75 10.57 0.92
CA LEU A 146 -4.99 10.05 1.51
C LEU A 146 -4.77 9.54 2.94
N ALA A 147 -3.62 8.92 3.22
CA ALA A 147 -3.27 8.50 4.57
C ALA A 147 -3.09 9.70 5.52
N GLN A 148 -2.39 10.76 5.08
CA GLN A 148 -2.24 12.02 5.82
C GLN A 148 -3.61 12.66 6.16
N LEU A 149 -4.50 12.73 5.18
CA LEU A 149 -5.84 13.29 5.37
C LEU A 149 -6.71 12.44 6.30
N THR A 150 -6.58 11.12 6.21
CA THR A 150 -7.26 10.21 7.12
C THR A 150 -6.76 10.41 8.55
N GLU A 151 -5.43 10.51 8.75
CA GLU A 151 -4.86 10.75 10.08
C GLU A 151 -5.28 12.11 10.65
N ARG A 152 -5.28 13.16 9.83
CA ARG A 152 -5.86 14.46 10.23
C ARG A 152 -7.27 14.28 10.74
N ARG A 153 -8.10 13.50 10.04
CA ARG A 153 -9.50 13.26 10.44
C ARG A 153 -9.60 12.44 11.72
N LEU A 154 -8.66 11.51 11.96
CA LEU A 154 -8.61 10.70 13.18
C LEU A 154 -8.29 11.52 14.44
N GLN A 155 -7.68 12.69 14.30
CA GLN A 155 -7.38 13.61 15.40
C GLN A 155 -8.58 14.50 15.78
N GLU A 156 -9.61 14.57 14.92
CA GLU A 156 -10.83 15.33 15.21
C GLU A 156 -11.75 14.52 16.15
N GLU A 157 -12.39 15.20 17.09
CA GLU A 157 -13.43 14.58 17.89
C GLU A 157 -14.61 14.19 16.99
N SER A 158 -15.06 12.96 17.12
CA SER A 158 -16.18 12.45 16.36
C SER A 158 -17.15 11.68 17.25
N SER A 159 -18.44 11.89 17.02
CA SER A 159 -19.50 11.07 17.58
C SER A 159 -20.28 10.43 16.44
N TYR A 160 -20.68 9.18 16.61
CA TYR A 160 -21.45 8.45 15.60
C TYR A 160 -22.49 7.56 16.26
N THR A 161 -23.73 7.68 15.78
CA THR A 161 -24.83 6.80 16.21
C THR A 161 -24.80 5.56 15.32
N VAL A 162 -24.41 4.45 15.90
CA VAL A 162 -24.39 3.15 15.21
C VAL A 162 -25.80 2.58 15.17
N SER A 163 -26.40 2.49 13.99
CA SER A 163 -27.76 1.97 13.82
C SER A 163 -27.80 0.44 13.91
N THR A 164 -26.77 -0.24 13.43
CA THR A 164 -26.62 -1.69 13.47
C THR A 164 -25.24 -2.00 14.04
N PRO A 165 -25.15 -2.46 15.30
CA PRO A 165 -23.87 -2.81 15.91
C PRO A 165 -23.16 -3.91 15.13
N LEU A 166 -21.83 -3.79 15.02
CA LEU A 166 -20.98 -4.88 14.54
C LEU A 166 -21.07 -6.02 15.54
N LEU A 167 -21.30 -7.23 15.04
CA LEU A 167 -21.30 -8.46 15.84
C LEU A 167 -20.04 -9.25 15.54
N ALA A 168 -19.47 -9.83 16.59
CA ALA A 168 -18.33 -10.72 16.48
C ALA A 168 -18.73 -12.03 15.78
N ALA A 169 -17.83 -12.55 14.94
CA ALA A 169 -17.96 -13.84 14.29
C ALA A 169 -16.67 -14.63 14.42
N ALA A 170 -16.78 -15.97 14.50
CA ALA A 170 -15.61 -16.82 14.49
C ALA A 170 -14.77 -16.58 13.21
N PRO A 171 -13.43 -16.77 13.27
CA PRO A 171 -12.61 -16.79 12.08
C PRO A 171 -13.12 -17.78 11.04
N ALA A 172 -13.04 -17.40 9.77
CA ALA A 172 -13.53 -18.23 8.68
C ALA A 172 -12.73 -19.55 8.56
N GLU A 173 -13.39 -20.60 8.07
CA GLU A 173 -12.78 -21.90 7.80
C GLU A 173 -12.84 -22.28 6.31
N ASP A 174 -13.14 -21.33 5.44
CA ASP A 174 -13.27 -21.49 3.98
C ASP A 174 -11.91 -21.40 3.26
N HIS A 175 -10.98 -22.23 3.71
CA HIS A 175 -9.62 -22.26 3.21
C HIS A 175 -9.54 -22.94 1.83
N ILE A 176 -8.69 -22.40 0.96
CA ILE A 176 -8.42 -22.94 -0.37
C ILE A 176 -7.07 -23.65 -0.35
N ASP A 177 -7.03 -24.88 -0.85
CA ASP A 177 -5.80 -25.67 -0.95
C ASP A 177 -4.94 -25.20 -2.14
N VAL A 178 -3.67 -24.90 -1.86
CA VAL A 178 -2.62 -24.67 -2.87
C VAL A 178 -1.65 -25.84 -2.80
N GLN A 179 -1.47 -26.49 -3.95
CA GLN A 179 -0.65 -27.71 -4.05
C GLN A 179 0.84 -27.39 -3.91
N GLN A 180 1.59 -28.36 -3.42
CA GLN A 180 3.05 -28.30 -3.44
C GLN A 180 3.56 -28.22 -4.87
N GLY A 181 4.56 -27.37 -5.12
CA GLY A 181 5.12 -27.26 -6.48
C GLY A 181 6.21 -26.21 -6.61
N HIS A 182 6.68 -26.08 -7.85
CA HIS A 182 7.60 -25.02 -8.26
C HIS A 182 6.80 -23.94 -8.99
N TYR A 183 6.86 -22.72 -8.49
CA TYR A 183 6.06 -21.61 -8.98
C TYR A 183 6.94 -20.42 -9.33
N ARG A 184 6.55 -19.69 -10.38
CA ARG A 184 7.20 -18.43 -10.71
C ARG A 184 6.62 -17.30 -9.88
N VAL A 185 7.51 -16.51 -9.25
CA VAL A 185 7.21 -15.24 -8.59
C VAL A 185 8.00 -14.11 -9.25
N GLY A 186 7.58 -12.87 -9.03
CA GLY A 186 8.16 -11.70 -9.67
C GLY A 186 7.62 -11.43 -11.08
N ALA A 187 7.98 -10.30 -11.64
CA ALA A 187 7.53 -9.86 -12.95
C ALA A 187 8.36 -10.47 -14.07
N LYS A 188 7.70 -10.90 -15.15
CA LYS A 188 8.35 -11.34 -16.39
C LYS A 188 7.75 -10.59 -17.57
N ASP A 189 8.61 -9.95 -18.36
CA ASP A 189 8.23 -9.23 -19.59
C ASP A 189 7.07 -8.21 -19.38
N ASP A 190 7.02 -7.61 -18.18
CA ASP A 190 6.01 -6.61 -17.82
C ASP A 190 6.64 -5.20 -17.84
N PRO A 191 6.21 -4.30 -18.75
CA PRO A 191 6.71 -2.93 -18.79
C PRO A 191 6.40 -2.11 -17.53
N ALA A 192 5.46 -2.58 -16.71
CA ALA A 192 5.08 -1.93 -15.46
C ALA A 192 5.87 -2.46 -14.25
N ALA A 193 6.76 -3.45 -14.44
CA ALA A 193 7.55 -4.00 -13.35
C ALA A 193 8.47 -2.94 -12.74
N LEU A 194 8.45 -2.85 -11.42
CA LEU A 194 9.45 -2.11 -10.65
C LEU A 194 10.70 -2.97 -10.46
N ASP A 195 11.80 -2.33 -10.06
CA ASP A 195 13.07 -3.00 -9.80
C ASP A 195 12.96 -4.12 -8.75
N ASN A 196 12.18 -3.90 -7.69
CA ASN A 196 11.97 -4.86 -6.61
C ASN A 196 11.17 -6.12 -7.02
N GLU A 197 10.54 -6.10 -8.19
CA GLU A 197 9.83 -7.24 -8.78
C GLU A 197 10.73 -8.12 -9.66
N LEU A 198 12.00 -7.74 -9.83
CA LEU A 198 12.95 -8.33 -10.75
C LEU A 198 14.21 -8.88 -10.05
N PRO A 199 14.85 -9.92 -10.63
CA PRO A 199 14.36 -10.75 -11.74
C PRO A 199 13.27 -11.74 -11.28
N PRO A 200 12.42 -12.24 -12.19
CA PRO A 200 11.50 -13.32 -11.83
C PRO A 200 12.28 -14.56 -11.42
N GLN A 201 11.78 -15.29 -10.45
CA GLN A 201 12.44 -16.50 -9.95
C GLN A 201 11.46 -17.67 -9.79
N ILE A 202 12.00 -18.88 -9.72
CA ILE A 202 11.23 -20.09 -9.41
C ILE A 202 11.45 -20.42 -7.95
N VAL A 203 10.35 -20.50 -7.20
CA VAL A 203 10.36 -20.88 -5.79
C VAL A 203 9.67 -22.21 -5.60
N HIS A 204 10.19 -23.06 -4.71
CA HIS A 204 9.51 -24.27 -4.29
C HIS A 204 8.66 -23.95 -3.06
N LEU A 205 7.36 -24.20 -3.13
CA LEU A 205 6.44 -24.08 -2.00
C LEU A 205 5.89 -25.45 -1.60
N HIS A 206 5.89 -25.73 -0.30
CA HIS A 206 5.13 -26.83 0.24
C HIS A 206 3.62 -26.53 0.07
N GLY A 207 2.78 -27.57 0.06
CA GLY A 207 1.34 -27.40 0.06
C GLY A 207 0.88 -26.61 1.28
N PHE A 208 -0.12 -25.77 1.11
CA PHE A 208 -0.71 -24.95 2.17
C PHE A 208 -2.19 -24.69 1.88
N ARG A 209 -2.92 -24.27 2.90
CA ARG A 209 -4.25 -23.69 2.75
C ARG A 209 -4.18 -22.20 2.98
N ILE A 210 -5.00 -21.43 2.29
CA ILE A 210 -5.06 -19.97 2.41
C ILE A 210 -6.52 -19.54 2.55
N ASP A 211 -6.79 -18.53 3.38
CA ASP A 211 -8.12 -17.93 3.49
C ASP A 211 -8.60 -17.43 2.12
N ALA A 212 -9.86 -17.65 1.78
CA ALA A 212 -10.47 -17.13 0.56
C ALA A 212 -10.51 -15.60 0.54
N HIS A 213 -10.69 -14.99 1.70
CA HIS A 213 -10.85 -13.55 1.92
C HIS A 213 -9.82 -13.02 2.93
N PRO A 214 -9.48 -11.71 2.90
CA PRO A 214 -8.77 -11.08 4.00
C PRO A 214 -9.59 -11.19 5.30
N VAL A 215 -8.91 -11.11 6.45
CA VAL A 215 -9.58 -11.11 7.77
C VAL A 215 -10.63 -10.01 7.84
N THR A 216 -11.85 -10.36 8.29
CA THR A 216 -12.99 -9.46 8.31
C THR A 216 -13.11 -8.67 9.62
N ASN A 217 -13.89 -7.58 9.62
CA ASN A 217 -14.18 -6.80 10.82
C ASN A 217 -14.85 -7.66 11.91
N ALA A 218 -15.79 -8.53 11.55
CA ALA A 218 -16.47 -9.41 12.51
C ALA A 218 -15.51 -10.39 13.17
N ALA A 219 -14.60 -11.00 12.41
CA ALA A 219 -13.59 -11.90 12.94
C ALA A 219 -12.56 -11.17 13.81
N TRP A 220 -12.23 -9.92 13.46
CA TRP A 220 -11.34 -9.10 14.28
C TRP A 220 -12.00 -8.68 15.61
N LEU A 221 -13.29 -8.39 15.59
CA LEU A 221 -14.03 -8.10 16.82
C LEU A 221 -13.98 -9.28 17.80
N SER A 222 -14.04 -10.54 17.32
CA SER A 222 -13.87 -11.71 18.18
C SER A 222 -12.49 -11.77 18.85
N PHE A 223 -11.45 -11.30 18.18
CA PHE A 223 -10.11 -11.17 18.76
C PHE A 223 -10.07 -10.12 19.89
N ILE A 224 -10.78 -9.01 19.73
CA ILE A 224 -10.93 -7.97 20.76
C ILE A 224 -11.73 -8.54 21.94
N GLU A 225 -12.91 -9.14 21.69
CA GLU A 225 -13.79 -9.70 22.75
C GLU A 225 -13.18 -10.89 23.49
N ALA A 226 -12.19 -11.56 22.88
CA ALA A 226 -11.40 -12.59 23.54
C ALA A 226 -10.30 -12.04 24.46
N ASP A 227 -10.24 -10.72 24.68
CA ASP A 227 -9.18 -10.02 25.43
C ASP A 227 -7.77 -10.33 24.90
N ALA A 228 -7.65 -10.62 23.60
CA ALA A 228 -6.40 -11.09 23.01
C ALA A 228 -5.33 -9.99 22.95
N TYR A 229 -5.71 -8.73 22.96
CA TYR A 229 -4.78 -7.61 23.10
C TYR A 229 -4.06 -7.58 24.46
N ASP A 230 -4.61 -8.21 25.49
CA ASP A 230 -4.05 -8.22 26.85
C ASP A 230 -3.38 -9.56 27.20
N LYS A 231 -3.32 -10.51 26.26
CA LYS A 231 -2.67 -11.81 26.38
C LYS A 231 -1.26 -11.80 25.80
N GLN A 232 -0.27 -11.50 26.63
CA GLN A 232 1.13 -11.37 26.20
C GLN A 232 1.65 -12.57 25.40
N GLU A 233 1.18 -13.78 25.73
CA GLU A 233 1.59 -15.03 25.06
C GLU A 233 1.24 -15.10 23.57
N LEU A 234 0.32 -14.25 23.08
CA LEU A 234 -0.03 -14.15 21.67
C LEU A 234 0.91 -13.25 20.87
N TRP A 235 1.72 -12.45 21.56
CA TRP A 235 2.55 -11.42 20.95
C TRP A 235 4.03 -11.82 20.95
N SER A 236 4.75 -11.44 19.91
CA SER A 236 6.22 -11.45 19.99
C SER A 236 6.69 -10.40 21.00
N GLU A 237 7.94 -10.49 21.47
CA GLU A 237 8.49 -9.51 22.40
C GLU A 237 8.38 -8.07 21.86
N ALA A 238 8.80 -7.85 20.62
CA ALA A 238 8.68 -6.54 19.96
C ALA A 238 7.21 -6.11 19.78
N GLY A 239 6.33 -7.06 19.43
CA GLY A 239 4.89 -6.82 19.30
C GLY A 239 4.24 -6.43 20.62
N TRP A 240 4.65 -7.06 21.72
CA TRP A 240 4.14 -6.73 23.06
C TRP A 240 4.59 -5.34 23.52
N GLN A 241 5.86 -4.99 23.32
CA GLN A 241 6.37 -3.64 23.60
C GLN A 241 5.61 -2.58 22.79
N TRP A 242 5.36 -2.84 21.50
CA TRP A 242 4.57 -1.98 20.64
C TRP A 242 3.12 -1.85 21.15
N ARG A 243 2.47 -2.97 21.52
CA ARG A 243 1.09 -3.02 22.03
C ARG A 243 0.89 -2.17 23.29
N GLN A 244 1.86 -2.13 24.19
CA GLN A 244 1.77 -1.33 25.42
C GLN A 244 1.66 0.18 25.16
N GLN A 245 2.04 0.64 23.98
CA GLN A 245 2.04 2.05 23.59
C GLN A 245 0.87 2.43 22.67
N HIS A 246 0.03 1.45 22.29
CA HIS A 246 -1.03 1.66 21.30
C HIS A 246 -2.38 1.15 21.81
N ASN A 247 -3.47 1.75 21.29
CA ASN A 247 -4.82 1.33 21.61
C ASN A 247 -5.11 -0.11 21.16
N PRO A 248 -5.90 -0.88 21.96
CA PRO A 248 -6.21 -2.30 21.71
C PRO A 248 -7.33 -2.50 20.69
N HIS A 249 -7.22 -1.84 19.56
CA HIS A 249 -8.17 -1.92 18.44
C HIS A 249 -7.52 -1.38 17.16
N PRO A 250 -8.02 -1.70 15.98
CA PRO A 250 -7.53 -1.13 14.73
C PRO A 250 -7.52 0.40 14.75
N HIS A 251 -6.52 1.01 14.10
CA HIS A 251 -6.25 2.45 14.19
C HIS A 251 -7.45 3.33 13.83
N HIS A 252 -8.25 2.89 12.85
CA HIS A 252 -9.42 3.60 12.35
C HIS A 252 -10.71 3.31 13.12
N TRP A 253 -10.68 2.43 14.13
CA TRP A 253 -11.86 2.12 14.91
C TRP A 253 -12.06 3.10 16.07
N ARG A 254 -13.32 3.35 16.38
CA ARG A 254 -13.74 4.11 17.57
C ARG A 254 -14.90 3.38 18.22
N CYS A 255 -15.06 3.57 19.53
CA CYS A 255 -16.17 3.03 20.29
C CYS A 255 -17.03 4.19 20.80
N ASN A 256 -18.34 4.13 20.60
CA ASN A 256 -19.25 5.16 21.12
C ASN A 256 -19.65 4.89 22.59
N GLU A 257 -20.43 5.80 23.20
CA GLU A 257 -20.86 5.70 24.60
C GLU A 257 -21.69 4.44 24.89
N GLN A 258 -22.33 3.85 23.88
CA GLN A 258 -23.11 2.61 24.00
C GLN A 258 -22.26 1.34 23.89
N GLY A 259 -20.95 1.47 23.70
CA GLY A 259 -20.04 0.36 23.50
C GLY A 259 -20.05 -0.21 22.08
N HIS A 260 -20.62 0.52 21.10
CA HIS A 260 -20.67 0.07 19.71
C HIS A 260 -19.49 0.60 18.90
N TRP A 261 -18.83 -0.29 18.15
CA TRP A 261 -17.73 0.06 17.28
C TRP A 261 -18.18 0.69 15.96
N TYR A 262 -17.45 1.71 15.51
CA TYR A 262 -17.59 2.34 14.20
C TYR A 262 -16.22 2.69 13.62
N GLY A 263 -16.15 2.87 12.31
CA GLY A 263 -14.95 3.31 11.62
C GLY A 263 -14.91 4.84 11.50
N LEU A 264 -13.71 5.39 11.47
CA LEU A 264 -13.46 6.77 11.12
C LEU A 264 -12.49 6.82 9.93
N GLY A 265 -12.91 7.42 8.85
CA GLY A 265 -12.14 7.51 7.60
C GLY A 265 -12.09 8.93 7.05
N LEU A 266 -11.60 9.08 5.85
CA LEU A 266 -11.43 10.37 5.17
C LEU A 266 -12.70 11.22 5.15
N ASN A 267 -13.86 10.60 4.93
CA ASN A 267 -15.15 11.28 4.85
C ASN A 267 -15.88 11.35 6.20
N GLY A 268 -15.22 11.06 7.30
CA GLY A 268 -15.78 11.05 8.64
C GLY A 268 -16.19 9.65 9.12
N PRO A 269 -17.06 9.56 10.16
CA PRO A 269 -17.46 8.30 10.74
C PRO A 269 -18.37 7.48 9.81
N PHE A 270 -18.25 6.15 9.90
CA PHE A 270 -19.04 5.20 9.12
C PHE A 270 -19.31 3.90 9.90
N ALA A 271 -20.36 3.17 9.50
CA ALA A 271 -20.67 1.87 10.08
C ALA A 271 -19.66 0.82 9.61
N LEU A 272 -19.10 0.03 10.54
CA LEU A 272 -18.28 -1.13 10.20
C LEU A 272 -19.18 -2.27 9.72
N LEU A 273 -18.95 -2.75 8.51
CA LEU A 273 -19.65 -3.89 7.96
C LEU A 273 -18.91 -5.18 8.35
N ALA A 274 -19.67 -6.21 8.76
CA ALA A 274 -19.13 -7.45 9.29
C ALA A 274 -18.16 -8.14 8.32
N GLU A 275 -18.52 -8.22 7.04
CA GLU A 275 -17.78 -8.92 5.99
C GLU A 275 -16.70 -8.07 5.31
N ASP A 276 -16.59 -6.79 5.65
CA ASP A 276 -15.51 -5.97 5.12
C ASP A 276 -14.18 -6.35 5.77
N ALA A 277 -13.10 -6.25 4.98
CA ALA A 277 -11.76 -6.50 5.50
C ALA A 277 -11.39 -5.49 6.59
N VAL A 278 -10.87 -5.98 7.72
CA VAL A 278 -10.28 -5.12 8.73
C VAL A 278 -9.06 -4.43 8.16
N TYR A 279 -8.89 -3.13 8.48
CA TYR A 279 -7.70 -2.38 8.11
C TYR A 279 -7.25 -1.45 9.25
N GLY A 280 -6.08 -0.83 9.06
CA GLY A 280 -5.46 0.00 10.10
C GLY A 280 -4.85 -0.85 11.21
N ILE A 281 -4.33 -2.01 10.88
CA ILE A 281 -3.60 -2.90 11.77
C ILE A 281 -2.12 -2.93 11.40
N SER A 282 -1.25 -3.08 12.40
CA SER A 282 0.18 -3.30 12.23
C SER A 282 0.48 -4.78 11.92
N ALA A 283 1.71 -5.05 11.48
CA ALA A 283 2.17 -6.42 11.34
C ALA A 283 2.23 -7.16 12.68
N HIS A 284 2.50 -6.45 13.78
CA HIS A 284 2.46 -7.03 15.12
C HIS A 284 1.06 -7.53 15.50
N GLU A 285 0.03 -6.74 15.19
CA GLU A 285 -1.37 -7.13 15.38
C GLU A 285 -1.75 -8.31 14.49
N ALA A 286 -1.34 -8.31 13.22
CA ALA A 286 -1.58 -9.43 12.32
C ALA A 286 -0.97 -10.74 12.82
N GLN A 287 0.25 -10.70 13.36
CA GLN A 287 0.92 -11.85 13.95
C GLN A 287 0.21 -12.36 15.23
N ALA A 288 -0.19 -11.43 16.12
CA ALA A 288 -0.91 -11.78 17.34
C ALA A 288 -2.29 -12.40 17.02
N TYR A 289 -2.99 -11.85 16.03
CA TYR A 289 -4.25 -12.41 15.53
C TYR A 289 -4.04 -13.85 15.00
N ALA A 290 -3.01 -14.09 14.20
CA ALA A 290 -2.69 -15.42 13.69
C ALA A 290 -2.42 -16.43 14.82
N GLN A 291 -1.68 -16.03 15.87
CA GLN A 291 -1.44 -16.87 17.05
C GLN A 291 -2.73 -17.17 17.81
N TRP A 292 -3.60 -16.18 17.98
CA TRP A 292 -4.91 -16.39 18.58
C TRP A 292 -5.76 -17.37 17.76
N VAL A 293 -5.86 -17.19 16.45
CA VAL A 293 -6.58 -18.12 15.57
C VAL A 293 -6.01 -19.54 15.67
N ALA A 294 -4.69 -19.70 15.67
CA ALA A 294 -4.05 -21.00 15.82
C ALA A 294 -4.41 -21.68 17.16
N SER A 295 -4.59 -20.90 18.24
CA SER A 295 -4.96 -21.41 19.56
C SER A 295 -6.39 -21.97 19.64
N LEU A 296 -7.28 -21.58 18.71
CA LEU A 296 -8.64 -22.11 18.63
C LEU A 296 -8.67 -23.58 18.19
N GLY A 297 -7.60 -24.08 17.58
CA GLY A 297 -7.46 -25.49 17.23
C GLY A 297 -8.29 -25.91 16.00
N GLY A 298 -8.52 -27.20 15.85
CA GLY A 298 -9.33 -27.74 14.74
C GLY A 298 -8.75 -27.41 13.36
N ARG A 299 -9.58 -26.91 12.47
CA ARG A 299 -9.17 -26.49 11.12
C ARG A 299 -8.32 -25.21 11.12
N LEU A 300 -8.37 -24.45 12.21
CA LEU A 300 -7.63 -23.20 12.43
C LEU A 300 -6.23 -23.44 13.02
N ALA A 301 -5.95 -24.66 13.47
CA ALA A 301 -4.64 -25.00 14.05
C ALA A 301 -3.50 -24.73 13.06
N GLY A 302 -2.44 -24.08 13.57
CA GLY A 302 -1.26 -23.74 12.76
C GLY A 302 -1.45 -22.54 11.84
N ALA A 303 -2.45 -21.69 12.10
CA ALA A 303 -2.62 -20.40 11.42
C ALA A 303 -1.37 -19.54 11.57
N VAL A 304 -0.91 -18.96 10.47
CA VAL A 304 0.18 -17.97 10.43
C VAL A 304 -0.13 -16.89 9.41
N VAL A 305 0.48 -15.72 9.54
CA VAL A 305 0.44 -14.69 8.49
C VAL A 305 1.13 -15.26 7.25
N GLN A 306 0.56 -15.02 6.09
CA GLN A 306 1.06 -15.51 4.80
C GLN A 306 2.48 -15.00 4.49
N HIS A 307 3.25 -15.77 3.72
CA HIS A 307 4.47 -15.31 3.06
C HIS A 307 4.11 -14.67 1.71
N GLU A 308 4.84 -13.64 1.28
CA GLU A 308 4.55 -12.96 0.01
C GLU A 308 4.53 -13.89 -1.22
N TYR A 309 5.33 -14.97 -1.22
CA TYR A 309 5.30 -15.95 -2.30
C TYR A 309 4.03 -16.80 -2.28
N GLN A 310 3.52 -17.13 -1.10
CA GLN A 310 2.26 -17.85 -0.97
C GLN A 310 1.11 -17.00 -1.51
N TRP A 311 1.07 -15.72 -1.14
CA TRP A 311 0.09 -14.78 -1.67
C TRP A 311 0.16 -14.67 -3.20
N GLU A 312 1.36 -14.43 -3.75
CA GLU A 312 1.53 -14.24 -5.20
C GLU A 312 1.15 -15.50 -5.98
N VAL A 313 1.54 -16.68 -5.49
CA VAL A 313 1.18 -17.96 -6.12
C VAL A 313 -0.32 -18.18 -6.06
N ALA A 314 -0.97 -17.96 -4.91
CA ALA A 314 -2.41 -18.11 -4.75
C ALA A 314 -3.18 -17.16 -5.69
N ALA A 315 -2.74 -15.91 -5.82
CA ALA A 315 -3.34 -14.94 -6.74
C ALA A 315 -3.13 -15.32 -8.22
N ARG A 316 -1.92 -15.74 -8.60
CA ARG A 316 -1.61 -16.17 -9.99
C ARG A 316 -2.34 -17.42 -10.42
N THR A 317 -2.54 -18.36 -9.51
CA THR A 317 -3.28 -19.62 -9.77
C THR A 317 -4.80 -19.44 -9.63
N GLN A 318 -5.25 -18.22 -9.31
CA GLN A 318 -6.66 -17.91 -9.05
C GLN A 318 -7.26 -18.69 -7.87
N ALA A 319 -6.42 -19.18 -6.97
CA ALA A 319 -6.87 -19.74 -5.71
C ALA A 319 -7.51 -18.65 -4.82
N ILE A 320 -6.96 -17.44 -4.86
CA ILE A 320 -7.60 -16.25 -4.27
C ILE A 320 -7.97 -15.27 -5.37
N THR A 321 -9.15 -14.67 -5.28
CA THR A 321 -9.68 -13.65 -6.20
C THR A 321 -10.12 -12.38 -5.49
N ASP A 322 -10.39 -12.46 -4.19
CA ASP A 322 -10.77 -11.32 -3.35
C ASP A 322 -9.51 -10.71 -2.70
N TYR A 323 -8.92 -9.75 -3.38
CA TYR A 323 -7.82 -8.89 -2.92
C TYR A 323 -7.99 -7.47 -3.48
N GLY A 324 -7.18 -6.51 -2.98
CA GLY A 324 -7.26 -5.11 -3.38
C GLY A 324 -8.24 -4.29 -2.53
N ARG A 325 -8.70 -4.83 -1.40
CA ARG A 325 -9.47 -4.10 -0.39
C ARG A 325 -8.55 -3.44 0.63
N VAL A 326 -7.54 -4.17 1.05
CA VAL A 326 -6.51 -3.75 2.01
C VAL A 326 -5.15 -4.21 1.53
N TRP A 327 -4.09 -3.49 1.85
CA TRP A 327 -2.74 -4.03 1.77
C TRP A 327 -2.62 -5.18 2.75
N GLU A 328 -2.23 -6.36 2.27
CA GLU A 328 -2.17 -7.56 3.10
C GLU A 328 -0.74 -7.76 3.62
N TRP A 329 -0.55 -7.71 4.94
CA TRP A 329 0.72 -8.01 5.59
C TRP A 329 1.21 -9.40 5.23
N CYS A 330 2.52 -9.51 4.99
CA CYS A 330 3.24 -10.76 4.85
C CYS A 330 4.24 -10.93 6.01
N ALA A 331 4.47 -12.16 6.41
CA ALA A 331 5.34 -12.48 7.55
C ALA A 331 6.84 -12.28 7.25
N ASN A 332 7.21 -12.27 5.97
CA ASN A 332 8.62 -12.19 5.57
C ASN A 332 9.10 -10.75 5.48
N PRO A 333 10.38 -10.50 5.82
CA PRO A 333 11.03 -9.25 5.49
C PRO A 333 11.01 -8.97 3.99
N PHE A 334 10.96 -7.70 3.64
CA PHE A 334 11.04 -7.24 2.27
C PHE A 334 12.49 -7.36 1.77
N HIS A 335 12.82 -8.47 1.10
CA HIS A 335 14.16 -8.73 0.57
C HIS A 335 14.25 -8.51 -0.92
N ALA A 336 15.44 -8.17 -1.39
CA ALA A 336 15.77 -8.24 -2.80
C ALA A 336 15.65 -9.68 -3.31
N TYR A 337 15.14 -9.87 -4.54
CA TYR A 337 15.12 -11.18 -5.17
C TYR A 337 16.55 -11.64 -5.53
N THR A 338 16.78 -12.95 -5.56
CA THR A 338 18.09 -13.49 -5.95
C THR A 338 18.49 -13.00 -7.35
N GLY A 339 19.66 -12.36 -7.45
CA GLY A 339 20.12 -11.75 -8.69
C GLY A 339 19.59 -10.34 -8.95
N TYR A 340 18.96 -9.70 -7.96
CA TYR A 340 18.57 -8.30 -8.02
C TYR A 340 19.77 -7.42 -8.40
N GLN A 341 19.50 -6.46 -9.26
CA GLN A 341 20.45 -5.41 -9.63
C GLN A 341 19.84 -4.05 -9.31
N ALA A 342 20.47 -3.32 -8.40
CA ALA A 342 20.02 -1.98 -8.07
C ALA A 342 20.07 -1.10 -9.34
N PRO A 343 19.02 -0.32 -9.60
CA PRO A 343 19.06 0.64 -10.70
C PRO A 343 20.15 1.68 -10.45
N THR A 344 20.72 2.19 -11.53
CA THR A 344 21.73 3.26 -11.46
C THR A 344 21.10 4.60 -11.11
N ASP A 345 19.82 4.76 -11.39
CA ASP A 345 19.05 5.95 -11.08
C ASP A 345 18.45 5.84 -9.68
N ILE A 346 18.81 6.77 -8.81
CA ILE A 346 18.36 6.77 -7.41
C ILE A 346 16.85 6.97 -7.27
N GLU A 347 16.20 7.61 -8.26
CA GLU A 347 14.75 7.80 -8.26
C GLU A 347 13.96 6.53 -8.66
N ALA A 348 14.65 5.54 -9.21
CA ALA A 348 14.09 4.24 -9.55
C ALA A 348 14.37 3.18 -8.48
N ALA A 349 15.27 3.45 -7.54
CA ALA A 349 15.69 2.48 -6.53
C ALA A 349 14.54 2.18 -5.56
N SER A 350 14.37 0.89 -5.25
CA SER A 350 13.54 0.45 -4.13
C SER A 350 14.36 0.51 -2.84
N ASP A 351 13.86 1.22 -1.85
CA ASP A 351 14.39 1.25 -0.48
C ASP A 351 13.56 0.32 0.43
N GLY A 352 13.91 0.26 1.71
CA GLY A 352 13.21 -0.57 2.69
C GLY A 352 13.58 -2.06 2.70
N PHE A 353 14.50 -2.52 1.83
CA PHE A 353 14.99 -3.90 1.92
C PHE A 353 15.59 -4.17 3.30
N ASP A 354 15.32 -5.37 3.81
CA ASP A 354 15.78 -5.93 5.09
C ASP A 354 15.33 -5.18 6.36
N SER A 355 14.71 -4.00 6.21
CA SER A 355 14.21 -3.17 7.32
C SER A 355 12.68 -3.16 7.44
N HIS A 356 11.97 -3.48 6.37
CA HIS A 356 10.51 -3.51 6.30
C HIS A 356 9.97 -4.92 6.08
N LEU A 357 8.67 -5.09 6.25
CA LEU A 357 7.93 -6.29 5.87
C LEU A 357 7.22 -6.08 4.53
N SER A 358 7.04 -7.18 3.80
CA SER A 358 6.34 -7.16 2.52
C SER A 358 4.83 -6.96 2.72
N LEU A 359 4.23 -6.23 1.78
CA LEU A 359 2.79 -6.01 1.63
C LEU A 359 2.35 -6.39 0.23
N ARG A 360 1.16 -6.99 0.12
CA ARG A 360 0.64 -7.48 -1.18
C ARG A 360 -0.82 -7.06 -1.39
N GLY A 361 -1.28 -7.10 -2.64
CA GLY A 361 -2.69 -6.99 -3.02
C GLY A 361 -3.17 -5.61 -3.42
N GLY A 362 -2.68 -4.56 -2.81
CA GLY A 362 -3.23 -3.21 -2.94
C GLY A 362 -4.41 -2.98 -2.00
N CYS A 363 -4.83 -1.73 -1.85
CA CYS A 363 -6.01 -1.35 -1.08
C CYS A 363 -7.08 -0.68 -1.96
N LEU A 364 -8.19 -0.22 -1.38
CA LEU A 364 -9.25 0.47 -2.13
C LEU A 364 -8.76 1.75 -2.83
N HIS A 365 -7.73 2.39 -2.30
CA HIS A 365 -7.13 3.61 -2.85
C HIS A 365 -6.07 3.33 -3.92
N SER A 366 -5.55 2.10 -3.99
CA SER A 366 -4.51 1.73 -4.94
C SER A 366 -5.03 1.73 -6.37
N GLN A 367 -4.24 2.25 -7.29
CA GLN A 367 -4.53 2.21 -8.71
C GLN A 367 -4.40 0.78 -9.25
N ARG A 368 -5.09 0.48 -10.37
CA ARG A 368 -5.06 -0.85 -10.98
C ARG A 368 -3.64 -1.35 -11.26
N ILE A 369 -2.72 -0.44 -11.59
CA ILE A 369 -1.33 -0.77 -11.87
C ILE A 369 -0.57 -1.29 -10.63
N GLN A 370 -0.99 -0.92 -9.43
CA GLN A 370 -0.43 -1.39 -8.16
C GLN A 370 -1.05 -2.72 -7.68
N ARG A 371 -2.14 -3.19 -8.32
CA ARG A 371 -2.84 -4.45 -7.98
C ARG A 371 -2.38 -5.64 -8.84
N ARG A 372 -1.21 -5.52 -9.49
CA ARG A 372 -0.59 -6.63 -10.23
C ARG A 372 -0.13 -7.71 -9.25
N HIS A 373 -0.20 -8.97 -9.65
CA HIS A 373 0.21 -10.08 -8.77
C HIS A 373 1.69 -10.00 -8.34
N SER A 374 2.56 -9.45 -9.17
CA SER A 374 3.98 -9.28 -8.88
C SER A 374 4.30 -8.01 -8.09
N TYR A 375 3.36 -7.02 -8.03
CA TYR A 375 3.62 -5.76 -7.34
C TYR A 375 3.91 -5.99 -5.86
N ARG A 376 4.99 -5.40 -5.38
CA ARG A 376 5.46 -5.50 -4.00
C ARG A 376 5.46 -4.12 -3.37
N HIS A 377 4.79 -4.01 -2.24
CA HIS A 377 4.88 -2.85 -1.36
C HIS A 377 5.52 -3.28 -0.04
N HIS A 378 5.92 -2.34 0.78
CA HIS A 378 6.57 -2.62 2.06
C HIS A 378 6.27 -1.51 3.07
N ALA A 379 6.31 -1.87 4.35
CA ALA A 379 6.19 -0.92 5.45
C ALA A 379 6.89 -1.45 6.71
N SER A 380 7.19 -0.56 7.65
CA SER A 380 7.67 -0.95 8.97
C SER A 380 6.60 -1.75 9.71
N ALA A 381 7.00 -2.77 10.45
CA ALA A 381 6.08 -3.65 11.20
C ALA A 381 5.17 -2.89 12.19
N ALA A 382 5.60 -1.74 12.66
CA ALA A 382 4.86 -0.88 13.59
C ALA A 382 3.79 -0.02 12.93
N GLN A 383 3.86 0.21 11.62
CA GLN A 383 2.94 1.09 10.90
C GLN A 383 1.56 0.47 10.75
N ARG A 384 0.50 1.26 10.98
CA ARG A 384 -0.91 0.86 10.81
C ARG A 384 -1.80 1.90 10.12
N HIS A 385 -1.21 2.95 9.57
CA HIS A 385 -1.93 4.03 8.88
C HIS A 385 -2.05 3.83 7.35
N LEU A 386 -1.46 2.76 6.79
CA LEU A 386 -1.41 2.51 5.35
C LEU A 386 -2.56 1.64 4.81
N PHE A 387 -3.73 1.64 5.42
CA PHE A 387 -4.85 0.79 5.00
C PHE A 387 -4.49 -0.70 4.94
N CYS A 388 -3.68 -1.16 5.91
CA CYS A 388 -3.19 -2.53 5.99
C CYS A 388 -4.14 -3.42 6.77
N GLY A 389 -4.41 -4.60 6.22
CA GLY A 389 -5.08 -5.74 6.83
C GLY A 389 -4.19 -6.98 6.74
N THR A 390 -4.78 -8.17 6.81
CA THR A 390 -4.02 -9.44 6.71
C THR A 390 -4.88 -10.57 6.17
N ARG A 391 -4.22 -11.64 5.76
CA ARG A 391 -4.79 -12.93 5.37
C ARG A 391 -3.95 -14.03 5.98
N LEU A 392 -4.56 -15.11 6.38
CA LEU A 392 -3.87 -16.23 7.02
C LEU A 392 -3.65 -17.40 6.07
N VAL A 393 -2.61 -18.17 6.39
CA VAL A 393 -2.32 -19.46 5.79
C VAL A 393 -2.23 -20.53 6.86
N PHE A 394 -2.48 -21.76 6.47
CA PHE A 394 -2.59 -22.93 7.35
C PHE A 394 -1.80 -24.09 6.76
N PRO A 395 -1.42 -25.09 7.59
CA PRO A 395 -0.86 -26.33 7.09
C PRO A 395 -1.78 -26.99 6.03
N PRO A 396 -1.22 -27.77 5.10
CA PRO A 396 -2.01 -28.44 4.08
C PRO A 396 -3.02 -29.40 4.70
N SER A 397 -4.13 -29.62 4.01
CA SER A 397 -5.10 -30.63 4.40
C SER A 397 -4.41 -32.01 4.44
N LYS A 398 -4.61 -32.75 5.53
CA LYS A 398 -4.12 -34.14 5.59
C LYS A 398 -4.88 -34.97 4.56
N MET A 399 -4.19 -35.53 3.59
CA MET A 399 -4.79 -36.46 2.64
C MET A 399 -5.21 -37.75 3.37
N PRO A 400 -6.39 -38.33 3.07
CA PRO A 400 -6.90 -39.48 3.79
C PRO A 400 -5.98 -40.71 3.86
N TRP A 401 -5.04 -40.81 2.92
CA TRP A 401 -4.06 -41.89 2.80
C TRP A 401 -2.70 -41.58 3.48
N HIS A 402 -2.51 -40.40 4.05
CA HIS A 402 -1.38 -40.08 4.91
C HIS A 402 -1.77 -40.30 6.39
N LYS A 403 -1.91 -41.59 6.79
CA LYS A 403 -2.01 -41.99 8.18
C LYS A 403 -0.63 -42.27 8.77
#